data_4a6bf588795d1543aaac2c266062df89
#
_entry.id   4a6bf588795d1543aaac2c266062df89
#
_cell.length_a   1.000
_cell.length_b   1.000
_cell.length_c   1.000
_cell.angle_alpha   90.00
_cell.angle_beta   90.00
_cell.angle_gamma   90.00
#
_symmetry.space_group_name_H-M   'P 1'
#
loop_
_entity.id
_entity.type
_entity.pdbx_description
1 polymer ?
#
loop_
_entity_poly.entity_id
_entity_poly.type
_entity_poly.pdbx_seq_one_letter_code
_entity_poly.pdbx_strand_id
1 'polypeptide(L)'
;MYANDNNQRFPEGLRDNGIEHFSFIHSRVFDYMQTQGGMATNSFNCPNKRDWFRVQPGVGYRLGYYFIWGHRTHQDKRRRDADYGNEPWPWDSPQKATDDSSWPMIGDVIEKGTVSPPITSAPHGPTGPVKSAERVFPEPSALRSQGGHVGLVDGSVQFRKQTQMRPRNATIPFGSIISYW
;
A
#
# COMPACT_ATOMS: atom_id res chain seq x y z
N MET A 1 4.93 -16.86 -10.20
CA MET A 1 3.73 -17.70 -10.10
C MET A 1 2.54 -17.00 -10.74
N TYR A 2 1.75 -16.10 -10.11
CA TYR A 2 0.58 -15.48 -10.75
C TYR A 2 0.89 -14.84 -12.12
N ALA A 3 1.92 -14.02 -12.20
CA ALA A 3 2.30 -13.35 -13.45
C ALA A 3 2.67 -14.32 -14.57
N ASN A 4 3.31 -15.44 -14.25
CA ASN A 4 3.65 -16.46 -15.25
C ASN A 4 2.39 -17.08 -15.88
N ASP A 5 1.36 -17.31 -15.07
CA ASP A 5 0.10 -17.91 -15.51
C ASP A 5 -0.83 -16.91 -16.19
N ASN A 6 -0.54 -15.60 -16.08
CA ASN A 6 -1.37 -14.49 -16.53
C ASN A 6 -0.65 -13.54 -17.50
N ASN A 7 0.14 -14.08 -18.45
CA ASN A 7 0.86 -13.28 -19.46
C ASN A 7 1.77 -12.21 -18.84
N GLN A 8 2.47 -12.56 -17.79
CA GLN A 8 3.35 -11.69 -17.00
C GLN A 8 2.64 -10.51 -16.31
N ARG A 9 1.31 -10.51 -16.28
CA ARG A 9 0.54 -9.44 -15.62
C ARG A 9 0.38 -9.71 -14.12
N PHE A 10 0.46 -8.64 -13.35
CA PHE A 10 0.03 -8.66 -11.95
C PHE A 10 -1.50 -8.62 -11.84
N PRO A 11 -2.06 -9.09 -10.72
CA PRO A 11 -3.48 -8.94 -10.45
C PRO A 11 -3.89 -7.46 -10.47
N GLU A 12 -5.14 -7.18 -10.78
CA GLU A 12 -5.67 -5.83 -10.65
C GLU A 12 -5.72 -5.42 -9.18
N GLY A 13 -5.29 -4.18 -8.88
CA GLY A 13 -5.28 -3.58 -7.53
C GLY A 13 -6.68 -3.16 -7.07
N LEU A 14 -7.67 -4.04 -7.26
CA LEU A 14 -9.07 -3.79 -6.97
C LEU A 14 -9.54 -4.51 -5.70
N ARG A 15 -10.54 -3.94 -5.06
CA ARG A 15 -11.37 -4.59 -4.05
C ARG A 15 -12.51 -5.37 -4.71
N ASP A 16 -13.24 -6.19 -3.95
CA ASP A 16 -14.40 -6.95 -4.44
C ASP A 16 -15.48 -6.06 -5.07
N ASN A 17 -15.60 -4.82 -4.66
CA ASN A 17 -16.53 -3.83 -5.21
C ASN A 17 -15.98 -3.02 -6.40
N GLY A 18 -14.85 -3.43 -6.96
CA GLY A 18 -14.25 -2.81 -8.14
C GLY A 18 -13.55 -1.47 -7.89
N ILE A 19 -13.34 -1.07 -6.63
CA ILE A 19 -12.64 0.17 -6.28
C ILE A 19 -11.16 -0.11 -6.00
N GLU A 20 -10.26 0.66 -6.58
CA GLU A 20 -8.82 0.57 -6.28
C GLU A 20 -8.51 1.02 -4.85
N HIS A 21 -7.65 0.26 -4.18
CA HIS A 21 -7.19 0.61 -2.84
C HIS A 21 -5.92 -0.15 -2.45
N PHE A 22 -4.90 0.53 -1.96
CA PHE A 22 -3.61 -0.10 -1.63
C PHE A 22 -3.63 -1.12 -0.51
N SER A 23 -4.46 -0.90 0.51
CA SER A 23 -4.50 -1.77 1.68
C SER A 23 -5.47 -2.93 1.52
N PHE A 24 -6.21 -2.99 0.43
CA PHE A 24 -7.18 -4.05 0.18
C PHE A 24 -6.85 -4.77 -1.10
N ILE A 25 -7.02 -6.08 -1.10
CA ILE A 25 -7.00 -6.90 -2.30
C ILE A 25 -8.34 -7.62 -2.47
N HIS A 26 -8.65 -7.94 -3.71
CA HIS A 26 -9.81 -8.73 -4.07
C HIS A 26 -9.72 -10.13 -3.45
N SER A 27 -10.85 -10.66 -2.98
CA SER A 27 -10.91 -11.97 -2.33
C SER A 27 -10.28 -13.08 -3.18
N ARG A 28 -10.55 -13.09 -4.49
CA ARG A 28 -9.94 -14.07 -5.41
C ARG A 28 -8.41 -14.00 -5.47
N VAL A 29 -7.83 -12.80 -5.36
CA VAL A 29 -6.38 -12.63 -5.34
C VAL A 29 -5.81 -13.19 -4.05
N PHE A 30 -6.46 -12.90 -2.92
CA PHE A 30 -6.08 -13.45 -1.63
C PHE A 30 -6.12 -14.98 -1.63
N ASP A 31 -7.23 -15.55 -2.08
CA ASP A 31 -7.41 -17.00 -2.16
C ASP A 31 -6.35 -17.66 -3.06
N TYR A 32 -6.04 -17.03 -4.19
CA TYR A 32 -4.96 -17.51 -5.07
C TYR A 32 -3.61 -17.49 -4.38
N MET A 33 -3.28 -16.41 -3.66
CA MET A 33 -2.00 -16.31 -2.93
C MET A 33 -1.88 -17.37 -1.84
N GLN A 34 -2.98 -17.71 -1.17
CA GLN A 34 -2.99 -18.79 -0.17
C GLN A 34 -2.90 -20.18 -0.82
N THR A 35 -3.75 -20.46 -1.81
CA THR A 35 -3.90 -21.82 -2.35
C THR A 35 -2.80 -22.19 -3.32
N GLN A 36 -2.46 -21.29 -4.24
CA GLN A 36 -1.44 -21.53 -5.26
C GLN A 36 -0.07 -20.98 -4.86
N GLY A 37 -0.05 -19.87 -4.11
CA GLY A 37 1.17 -19.24 -3.61
C GLY A 37 1.70 -19.86 -2.32
N GLY A 38 0.93 -20.70 -1.65
CA GLY A 38 1.31 -21.32 -0.36
C GLY A 38 1.51 -20.31 0.78
N MET A 39 0.97 -19.09 0.65
CA MET A 39 1.16 -18.04 1.65
C MET A 39 0.26 -18.30 2.86
N ALA A 40 0.85 -18.40 4.04
CA ALA A 40 0.08 -18.46 5.28
C ALA A 40 -0.60 -17.11 5.58
N THR A 41 -1.77 -17.15 6.23
CA THR A 41 -2.55 -15.94 6.56
C THR A 41 -1.74 -14.90 7.34
N ASN A 42 -0.87 -15.32 8.24
CA ASN A 42 -0.03 -14.42 9.02
C ASN A 42 1.06 -13.71 8.19
N SER A 43 1.40 -14.22 7.02
CA SER A 43 2.35 -13.56 6.09
C SER A 43 1.80 -12.27 5.48
N PHE A 44 0.48 -12.05 5.57
CA PHE A 44 -0.16 -10.84 5.07
C PHE A 44 -0.18 -9.70 6.10
N ASN A 45 0.42 -9.91 7.25
CA ASN A 45 0.53 -8.90 8.30
C ASN A 45 1.98 -8.50 8.53
N CYS A 46 2.23 -7.20 8.56
CA CYS A 46 3.44 -6.71 9.19
C CYS A 46 3.42 -7.14 10.67
N PRO A 47 4.47 -7.80 11.19
CA PRO A 47 4.53 -8.23 12.58
C PRO A 47 4.26 -7.12 13.60
N ASN A 48 4.60 -5.89 13.22
CA ASN A 48 4.38 -4.70 14.04
C ASN A 48 3.00 -4.05 13.85
N LYS A 49 2.15 -4.59 12.96
CA LYS A 49 0.79 -4.09 12.70
C LYS A 49 -0.22 -5.22 12.55
N ARG A 50 -0.27 -6.09 13.54
CA ARG A 50 -1.11 -7.31 13.51
C ARG A 50 -2.61 -7.04 13.48
N ASP A 51 -3.05 -5.88 13.92
CA ASP A 51 -4.45 -5.44 13.97
C ASP A 51 -5.00 -4.97 12.62
N TRP A 52 -4.14 -4.93 11.58
CA TRP A 52 -4.55 -4.44 10.27
C TRP A 52 -5.20 -5.49 9.38
N PHE A 53 -4.79 -6.74 9.51
CA PHE A 53 -5.42 -7.81 8.73
C PHE A 53 -6.87 -7.99 9.17
N ARG A 54 -7.76 -7.83 8.23
CA ARG A 54 -9.19 -8.11 8.45
C ARG A 54 -9.90 -8.41 7.15
N VAL A 55 -10.90 -9.28 7.23
CA VAL A 55 -11.88 -9.50 6.18
C VAL A 55 -12.95 -8.43 6.29
N GLN A 56 -13.30 -7.81 5.18
CA GLN A 56 -14.42 -6.88 5.11
C GLN A 56 -15.39 -7.38 4.03
N PRO A 57 -16.55 -7.93 4.41
CA PRO A 57 -17.51 -8.48 3.47
C PRO A 57 -17.90 -7.48 2.37
N GLY A 58 -17.87 -7.92 1.10
CA GLY A 58 -18.16 -7.09 -0.06
C GLY A 58 -17.10 -6.06 -0.42
N VAL A 59 -15.96 -6.06 0.29
CA VAL A 59 -14.84 -5.15 0.03
C VAL A 59 -13.56 -5.92 -0.28
N GLY A 60 -13.31 -7.04 0.40
CA GLY A 60 -12.13 -7.86 0.27
C GLY A 60 -11.31 -7.98 1.55
N TYR A 61 -10.02 -8.24 1.38
CA TYR A 61 -9.10 -8.43 2.50
C TYR A 61 -8.24 -7.18 2.70
N ARG A 62 -8.31 -6.56 3.86
CA ARG A 62 -7.37 -5.53 4.28
C ARG A 62 -6.11 -6.20 4.81
N LEU A 63 -4.97 -5.77 4.31
CA LEU A 63 -3.69 -6.39 4.63
C LEU A 63 -2.78 -5.44 5.40
N GLY A 64 -1.79 -5.98 6.08
CA GLY A 64 -0.79 -5.22 6.83
C GLY A 64 0.30 -4.57 5.96
N TYR A 65 0.16 -4.68 4.63
CA TYR A 65 1.03 -4.10 3.63
C TYR A 65 0.23 -3.33 2.60
N TYR A 66 0.86 -2.37 1.94
CA TYR A 66 0.34 -1.78 0.72
C TYR A 66 0.71 -2.64 -0.48
N PHE A 67 -0.25 -2.86 -1.35
CA PHE A 67 -0.04 -3.46 -2.66
C PHE A 67 -0.09 -2.36 -3.71
N ILE A 68 1.04 -2.16 -4.38
CA ILE A 68 1.26 -1.02 -5.28
C ILE A 68 1.04 -1.42 -6.74
N TRP A 69 0.97 -2.73 -7.03
CA TRP A 69 0.75 -3.24 -8.38
C TRP A 69 -0.71 -3.14 -8.84
N GLY A 70 -0.93 -3.16 -10.16
CA GLY A 70 -2.25 -3.36 -10.78
C GLY A 70 -3.22 -2.18 -10.72
N HIS A 71 -2.78 -1.01 -10.24
CA HIS A 71 -3.63 0.18 -10.11
C HIS A 71 -3.63 1.01 -11.38
N ARG A 72 -4.58 0.76 -12.29
CA ARG A 72 -4.67 1.46 -13.59
C ARG A 72 -5.30 2.83 -13.48
N THR A 73 -6.41 2.93 -12.74
CA THR A 73 -7.14 4.20 -12.60
C THR A 73 -6.30 5.27 -11.91
N HIS A 74 -5.44 4.85 -10.99
CA HIS A 74 -4.48 5.73 -10.33
C HIS A 74 -3.49 6.35 -11.31
N GLN A 75 -3.02 5.60 -12.30
CA GLN A 75 -2.12 6.13 -13.32
C GLN A 75 -2.82 7.16 -14.20
N ASP A 76 -4.07 6.90 -14.60
CA ASP A 76 -4.82 7.80 -15.49
C ASP A 76 -5.28 9.08 -14.79
N LYS A 77 -5.70 8.98 -13.52
CA LYS A 77 -6.14 10.16 -12.76
C LYS A 77 -4.99 11.05 -12.32
N ARG A 78 -3.84 10.50 -11.99
CA ARG A 78 -2.64 11.27 -11.64
C ARG A 78 -2.21 12.25 -12.73
N ARG A 79 -2.47 11.89 -13.97
CA ARG A 79 -2.20 12.78 -15.11
C ARG A 79 -3.22 13.92 -15.22
N ARG A 80 -4.38 13.81 -14.56
CA ARG A 80 -5.49 14.77 -14.69
C ARG A 80 -5.72 15.61 -13.45
N ASP A 81 -5.48 15.09 -12.27
CA ASP A 81 -5.85 15.77 -11.02
C ASP A 81 -4.63 16.45 -10.37
N ALA A 82 -4.15 17.52 -10.99
CA ALA A 82 -3.34 18.54 -10.31
C ALA A 82 -4.07 19.18 -9.11
N ASP A 83 -5.33 18.79 -8.85
CA ASP A 83 -6.28 19.46 -7.97
C ASP A 83 -6.32 18.96 -6.53
N TYR A 84 -5.58 17.91 -6.18
CA TYR A 84 -5.50 17.49 -4.78
C TYR A 84 -4.32 18.15 -4.06
N GLY A 85 -4.48 19.46 -3.77
CA GLY A 85 -3.65 20.18 -2.79
C GLY A 85 -2.20 20.35 -3.21
N ASN A 86 -1.94 20.93 -4.35
CA ASN A 86 -0.63 21.44 -4.82
C ASN A 86 0.59 20.50 -4.77
N GLU A 87 0.40 19.19 -4.61
CA GLU A 87 1.50 18.27 -4.52
C GLU A 87 1.31 17.10 -5.50
N PRO A 88 1.82 17.22 -6.73
CA PRO A 88 1.82 16.12 -7.67
C PRO A 88 2.93 15.14 -7.26
N TRP A 89 2.58 14.09 -6.55
CA TRP A 89 3.50 12.98 -6.32
C TRP A 89 3.11 11.79 -7.19
N PRO A 90 3.51 11.81 -8.47
CA PRO A 90 3.26 10.69 -9.34
C PRO A 90 4.00 9.45 -8.82
N TRP A 91 3.40 8.33 -8.98
CA TRP A 91 4.02 7.04 -8.75
C TRP A 91 3.54 6.08 -9.83
N ASP A 92 4.37 5.12 -10.17
CA ASP A 92 4.04 4.13 -11.16
C ASP A 92 3.62 2.85 -10.46
N SER A 93 2.50 2.29 -10.92
CA SER A 93 1.99 1.02 -10.45
C SER A 93 2.42 -0.07 -11.42
N PRO A 94 3.25 -1.01 -11.01
CA PRO A 94 3.63 -2.13 -11.85
C PRO A 94 2.40 -2.90 -12.34
N GLN A 95 2.31 -3.15 -13.63
CA GLN A 95 1.25 -3.93 -14.25
C GLN A 95 1.74 -5.32 -14.66
N LYS A 96 3.04 -5.46 -14.90
CA LYS A 96 3.68 -6.68 -15.39
C LYS A 96 5.00 -6.95 -14.67
N ALA A 97 5.37 -8.20 -14.62
CA ALA A 97 6.68 -8.63 -14.11
C ALA A 97 7.86 -8.13 -14.97
N THR A 98 7.59 -7.63 -16.18
CA THR A 98 8.57 -7.04 -17.10
C THR A 98 8.66 -5.52 -17.02
N ASP A 99 7.89 -4.88 -16.14
CA ASP A 99 8.03 -3.46 -15.86
C ASP A 99 9.36 -3.18 -15.15
N ASP A 100 9.70 -1.91 -14.96
CA ASP A 100 10.97 -1.51 -14.37
C ASP A 100 11.20 -2.25 -13.03
N SER A 101 12.31 -2.96 -12.97
CA SER A 101 12.66 -3.81 -11.83
C SER A 101 12.80 -3.06 -10.50
N SER A 102 13.06 -1.76 -10.56
CA SER A 102 13.21 -0.87 -9.40
C SER A 102 11.89 -0.30 -8.88
N TRP A 103 10.79 -0.53 -9.57
CA TRP A 103 9.49 -0.01 -9.14
C TRP A 103 8.98 -0.72 -7.88
N PRO A 104 8.41 0.04 -6.92
CA PRO A 104 7.78 -0.54 -5.75
C PRO A 104 6.56 -1.39 -6.11
N MET A 105 6.50 -2.59 -5.55
CA MET A 105 5.37 -3.51 -5.67
C MET A 105 4.56 -3.61 -4.38
N ILE A 106 5.26 -3.64 -3.26
CA ILE A 106 4.67 -3.82 -1.94
C ILE A 106 5.41 -2.93 -0.95
N GLY A 107 4.74 -2.43 0.06
CA GLY A 107 5.39 -1.62 1.09
C GLY A 107 4.72 -1.75 2.44
N ASP A 108 5.48 -1.49 3.49
CA ASP A 108 4.94 -1.34 4.83
C ASP A 108 3.91 -0.20 4.88
N VAL A 109 2.87 -0.38 5.68
CA VAL A 109 1.83 0.62 5.83
C VAL A 109 2.30 1.79 6.69
N ILE A 110 2.83 2.81 6.05
CA ILE A 110 3.12 4.11 6.66
C ILE A 110 2.11 5.11 6.09
N GLU A 111 1.24 5.62 6.92
CA GLU A 111 0.13 6.43 6.46
C GLU A 111 -0.12 7.67 7.32
N LYS A 112 -0.62 8.69 6.65
CA LYS A 112 -1.21 9.89 7.23
C LYS A 112 -2.57 10.09 6.57
N GLY A 113 -3.63 10.07 7.34
CA GLY A 113 -4.97 10.04 6.75
C GLY A 113 -5.97 10.96 7.40
N THR A 114 -6.88 11.50 6.59
CA THR A 114 -7.98 12.36 7.00
C THR A 114 -9.29 11.62 7.19
N VAL A 115 -9.29 10.29 7.05
CA VAL A 115 -10.49 9.50 7.36
C VAL A 115 -10.79 9.55 8.85
N SER A 116 -12.05 9.62 9.21
CA SER A 116 -12.48 9.65 10.61
C SER A 116 -12.43 8.24 11.24
N PRO A 117 -11.73 8.04 12.36
CA PRO A 117 -10.85 9.02 13.00
C PRO A 117 -9.54 9.23 12.22
N PRO A 118 -8.98 10.46 12.27
CA PRO A 118 -7.70 10.74 11.63
C PRO A 118 -6.60 9.90 12.25
N ILE A 119 -5.75 9.32 11.40
CA ILE A 119 -4.68 8.44 11.87
C ILE A 119 -3.40 8.75 11.10
N THR A 120 -2.34 9.01 11.84
CA THR A 120 -0.98 8.85 11.33
C THR A 120 -0.38 7.62 11.99
N SER A 121 0.19 6.72 11.21
CA SER A 121 0.76 5.49 11.76
C SER A 121 1.90 4.94 10.90
N ALA A 122 2.87 4.31 11.56
CA ALA A 122 3.94 3.57 10.90
C ALA A 122 4.31 2.33 11.73
N PRO A 123 4.72 1.22 11.08
CA PRO A 123 5.05 -0.02 11.79
C PRO A 123 6.39 0.04 12.54
N HIS A 124 7.29 0.93 12.14
CA HIS A 124 8.66 0.98 12.65
C HIS A 124 8.97 2.33 13.29
N GLY A 125 8.92 2.39 14.60
CA GLY A 125 9.45 3.45 15.44
C GLY A 125 10.56 2.92 16.35
N PRO A 126 11.15 3.76 17.21
CA PRO A 126 12.26 3.36 18.07
C PRO A 126 11.96 2.20 19.02
N THR A 127 10.72 2.07 19.44
CA THR A 127 10.25 1.04 20.39
C THR A 127 9.12 0.18 19.84
N GLY A 128 8.92 0.19 18.53
CA GLY A 128 7.85 -0.53 17.86
C GLY A 128 6.94 0.36 17.03
N PRO A 129 5.71 -0.04 16.75
CA PRO A 129 4.81 0.73 15.92
C PRO A 129 4.44 2.07 16.57
N VAL A 130 4.35 3.11 15.75
CA VAL A 130 3.95 4.46 16.17
C VAL A 130 2.58 4.80 15.58
N LYS A 131 1.78 5.52 16.37
CA LYS A 131 0.43 5.92 15.97
C LYS A 131 0.04 7.22 16.67
N SER A 132 -0.60 8.11 15.92
CA SER A 132 -1.31 9.27 16.48
C SER A 132 -2.71 9.34 15.90
N ALA A 133 -3.66 9.67 16.75
CA ALA A 133 -5.06 9.94 16.38
C ALA A 133 -5.42 11.43 16.57
N GLU A 134 -4.44 12.30 16.64
CA GLU A 134 -4.64 13.72 16.79
C GLU A 134 -5.27 14.32 15.52
N ARG A 135 -6.11 15.36 15.71
CA ARG A 135 -6.76 16.06 14.59
C ARG A 135 -5.78 16.81 13.68
N VAL A 136 -4.63 17.19 14.22
CA VAL A 136 -3.51 17.68 13.43
C VAL A 136 -2.70 16.47 13.02
N PHE A 137 -2.69 16.13 11.73
CA PHE A 137 -2.01 14.98 11.18
C PHE A 137 -0.50 15.20 11.23
N PRO A 138 0.22 14.71 12.25
CA PRO A 138 1.66 14.84 12.25
C PRO A 138 2.25 14.03 11.11
N GLU A 139 3.35 14.51 10.54
CA GLU A 139 4.14 13.69 9.64
C GLU A 139 4.64 12.42 10.36
N PRO A 140 4.78 11.28 9.67
CA PRO A 140 5.32 10.07 10.30
C PRO A 140 6.68 10.29 10.94
N SER A 141 7.50 11.19 10.40
CA SER A 141 8.78 11.61 10.97
C SER A 141 8.63 12.28 12.35
N ALA A 142 7.57 13.08 12.54
CA ALA A 142 7.28 13.70 13.84
C ALA A 142 6.90 12.66 14.91
N LEU A 143 6.36 11.52 14.50
CA LEU A 143 6.12 10.37 15.35
C LEU A 143 7.35 9.48 15.53
N ARG A 144 8.51 9.90 15.05
CA ARG A 144 9.76 9.14 15.05
C ARG A 144 9.67 7.83 14.25
N SER A 145 8.90 7.81 13.18
CA SER A 145 8.95 6.71 12.22
C SER A 145 10.38 6.55 11.69
N GLN A 146 10.90 5.35 11.74
CA GLN A 146 12.22 5.04 11.18
C GLN A 146 12.18 4.79 9.67
N GLY A 147 11.00 4.49 9.13
CA GLY A 147 10.79 4.11 7.75
C GLY A 147 10.09 2.77 7.63
N GLY A 148 10.29 2.08 6.53
CA GLY A 148 9.66 0.80 6.27
C GLY A 148 10.32 0.00 5.15
N HIS A 149 9.89 -1.25 5.00
CA HIS A 149 10.34 -2.11 3.92
C HIS A 149 9.54 -1.84 2.66
N VAL A 150 10.23 -1.89 1.54
CA VAL A 150 9.64 -1.78 0.19
C VAL A 150 10.16 -2.95 -0.64
N GLY A 151 9.26 -3.78 -1.12
CA GLY A 151 9.56 -4.84 -2.10
C GLY A 151 9.42 -4.29 -3.51
N LEU A 152 10.34 -4.66 -4.39
CA LEU A 152 10.45 -4.20 -5.76
C LEU A 152 10.00 -5.27 -6.76
N VAL A 153 9.83 -4.89 -8.02
CA VAL A 153 9.43 -5.79 -9.11
C VAL A 153 10.41 -6.95 -9.30
N ASP A 154 11.70 -6.73 -9.09
CA ASP A 154 12.72 -7.78 -9.16
C ASP A 154 12.70 -8.78 -7.97
N GLY A 155 11.79 -8.59 -7.02
CA GLY A 155 11.66 -9.40 -5.82
C GLY A 155 12.60 -9.01 -4.67
N SER A 156 13.47 -8.03 -4.86
CA SER A 156 14.31 -7.52 -3.78
C SER A 156 13.49 -6.74 -2.74
N VAL A 157 13.96 -6.71 -1.51
CA VAL A 157 13.36 -5.95 -0.41
C VAL A 157 14.38 -4.99 0.16
N GLN A 158 13.99 -3.74 0.29
CA GLN A 158 14.84 -2.67 0.80
C GLN A 158 14.17 -2.02 2.02
N PHE A 159 14.95 -1.78 3.08
CA PHE A 159 14.50 -0.87 4.13
C PHE A 159 14.79 0.57 3.70
N ARG A 160 13.76 1.39 3.59
CA ARG A 160 13.87 2.82 3.30
C ARG A 160 13.68 3.62 4.58
N LYS A 161 14.65 4.48 4.90
CA LYS A 161 14.49 5.42 6.01
C LYS A 161 13.37 6.40 5.72
N GLN A 162 12.68 6.90 6.75
CA GLN A 162 11.58 7.86 6.58
C GLN A 162 11.97 9.08 5.73
N THR A 163 13.22 9.53 5.84
CA THR A 163 13.77 10.65 5.06
C THR A 163 13.98 10.35 3.58
N GLN A 164 13.96 9.09 3.20
CA GLN A 164 14.09 8.62 1.80
C GLN A 164 12.74 8.31 1.17
N MET A 165 11.70 8.19 1.99
CA MET A 165 10.36 7.91 1.52
C MET A 165 9.68 9.18 1.03
N ARG A 166 8.94 9.04 -0.05
CA ARG A 166 8.14 10.14 -0.59
C ARG A 166 6.67 9.91 -0.26
N PRO A 167 5.96 10.97 0.12
CA PRO A 167 4.51 10.88 0.28
C PRO A 167 3.84 10.58 -1.07
N ARG A 168 2.80 9.77 -1.05
CA ARG A 168 2.03 9.34 -2.22
C ARG A 168 0.54 9.38 -1.88
N ASN A 169 -0.28 9.84 -2.79
CA ASN A 169 -1.72 9.78 -2.59
C ASN A 169 -2.20 8.34 -2.77
N ALA A 170 -2.75 7.77 -1.70
CA ALA A 170 -3.11 6.36 -1.64
C ALA A 170 -4.59 6.07 -1.95
N THR A 171 -5.42 7.09 -2.05
CA THR A 171 -6.88 6.90 -2.20
C THR A 171 -7.49 7.83 -3.23
N ILE A 172 -8.28 7.25 -4.12
CA ILE A 172 -9.20 7.96 -5.02
C ILE A 172 -10.53 7.19 -4.95
N PRO A 173 -11.68 7.84 -4.84
CA PRO A 173 -11.99 9.28 -4.72
C PRO A 173 -12.29 9.77 -3.29
N PHE A 174 -12.06 8.95 -2.25
CA PHE A 174 -12.61 9.21 -0.91
C PHE A 174 -11.59 9.76 0.09
N GLY A 175 -10.91 10.84 -0.25
CA GLY A 175 -10.10 11.58 0.75
C GLY A 175 -8.69 11.01 0.90
N SER A 176 -8.01 11.67 1.49
CA SER A 176 -6.64 11.96 1.73
C SER A 176 -5.99 10.94 2.64
N ILE A 177 -5.74 9.75 2.16
CA ILE A 177 -4.69 8.92 2.78
C ILE A 177 -3.42 9.15 1.98
N ILE A 178 -2.43 9.71 2.65
CA ILE A 178 -1.07 9.83 2.14
C ILE A 178 -0.28 8.64 2.66
N SER A 179 0.30 7.90 1.76
CA SER A 179 1.18 6.76 2.06
C SER A 179 2.61 7.11 1.71
N TYR A 180 3.56 6.44 2.32
CA TYR A 180 4.98 6.74 2.18
C TYR A 180 5.73 5.49 1.75
N TRP A 181 6.41 5.57 0.59
CA TRP A 181 7.32 4.53 0.08
C TRP A 181 8.41 5.06 -0.83
#